data_a9c2ffc881a5fae7db730fb1411621b5
#
_entry.id   a9c2ffc881a5fae7db730fb1411621b5
#
_cell.length_a   1.000
_cell.length_b   1.000
_cell.length_c   1.000
_cell.angle_alpha   90.00
_cell.angle_beta   90.00
_cell.angle_gamma   90.00
#
_symmetry.space_group_name_H-M   'P 1'
#
loop_
_entity.id
_entity.type
_entity.pdbx_description
1 polymer ?
#
loop_
_entity_poly.entity_id
_entity_poly.type
_entity_poly.pdbx_seq_one_letter_code
_entity_poly.pdbx_strand_id
1 'polypeptide(L)'
;MIKLLFNKNNTGYFHRDIWLVTVIGMLNWMGFSMCLPFFSLYLYQERGIPMTVIGLIILLIGVVSALSQVYGGMLTDKFGRKPLLVRSMFLSCITFVVLAFLINAAAPVWLLVIIFIASYVLMTLIRPTLSTVVTDLAERDKLTKAYGLLKAGINVGWALGPAIGGYFLTIVTYEWLFGLATLTALIPLLITAFLLHESLENIDEKDIIGIKNIGKVVKNSNFMMYIIITFLLLIGFGQMVSTLSVYSVDFAGFTTAQYGSLLTLNGIIVVLLQYPMASITSNRPKYKVLITGSLLVFAGLITFSWVGSYTLAVLAMVMLSFGEITFSPVALSVVSDIAPKRQRGLYMGTFSLSETLGHATGPFVGGVLMDVFAKDPIFIWGGLGAFALAAAIGFLWWGKRFYKTPI
;
A
#
# COMPACT_ATOMS: atom_id res chain seq x y z
N MET A 1 -23.56 -8.30 -9.92
CA MET A 1 -22.53 -8.75 -8.98
C MET A 1 -23.08 -9.72 -7.93
N ILE A 2 -24.08 -9.36 -7.12
CA ILE A 2 -24.65 -10.24 -6.07
C ILE A 2 -25.17 -11.59 -6.60
N LYS A 3 -25.85 -11.64 -7.74
CA LYS A 3 -26.30 -12.91 -8.37
C LYS A 3 -25.16 -13.84 -8.80
N LEU A 4 -23.96 -13.29 -9.11
CA LEU A 4 -22.78 -14.09 -9.49
C LEU A 4 -22.11 -14.75 -8.27
N LEU A 5 -22.21 -14.13 -7.08
CA LEU A 5 -21.64 -14.66 -5.83
C LEU A 5 -22.39 -15.89 -5.31
N PHE A 6 -23.67 -16.04 -5.64
CA PHE A 6 -24.54 -17.14 -5.14
C PHE A 6 -24.87 -18.21 -6.18
N ASN A 7 -24.44 -18.06 -7.43
CA ASN A 7 -24.66 -19.07 -8.46
C ASN A 7 -23.63 -20.20 -8.34
N LYS A 8 -24.06 -21.38 -7.89
CA LYS A 8 -23.22 -22.59 -7.76
C LYS A 8 -22.75 -23.15 -9.12
N ASN A 9 -23.42 -22.83 -10.21
CA ASN A 9 -23.05 -23.28 -11.54
C ASN A 9 -22.06 -22.28 -12.16
N ASN A 10 -20.88 -22.72 -12.49
CA ASN A 10 -19.70 -22.02 -13.00
C ASN A 10 -19.91 -21.40 -14.41
N THR A 11 -21.03 -20.70 -14.64
CA THR A 11 -21.41 -20.14 -15.95
C THR A 11 -20.95 -18.70 -16.16
N GLY A 12 -20.13 -18.15 -15.24
CA GLY A 12 -19.56 -16.81 -15.31
C GLY A 12 -18.19 -16.78 -16.01
N TYR A 13 -17.76 -15.60 -16.44
CA TYR A 13 -16.44 -15.38 -17.04
C TYR A 13 -15.27 -15.79 -16.14
N PHE A 14 -15.42 -15.68 -14.81
CA PHE A 14 -14.48 -16.13 -13.78
C PHE A 14 -15.11 -17.16 -12.85
N HIS A 15 -14.28 -18.03 -12.28
CA HIS A 15 -14.68 -18.91 -11.18
C HIS A 15 -15.26 -18.08 -10.01
N ARG A 16 -16.31 -18.58 -9.34
CA ARG A 16 -16.99 -17.89 -8.23
C ARG A 16 -16.00 -17.43 -7.16
N ASP A 17 -15.05 -18.28 -6.80
CA ASP A 17 -14.11 -18.02 -5.71
C ASP A 17 -13.12 -16.88 -6.06
N ILE A 18 -12.89 -16.56 -7.34
CA ILE A 18 -12.13 -15.36 -7.76
C ILE A 18 -12.88 -14.08 -7.35
N TRP A 19 -14.22 -14.06 -7.48
CA TRP A 19 -15.03 -12.95 -6.99
C TRP A 19 -15.02 -12.86 -5.47
N LEU A 20 -15.09 -14.00 -4.77
CA LEU A 20 -15.03 -14.05 -3.31
C LEU A 20 -13.70 -13.50 -2.80
N VAL A 21 -12.56 -13.93 -3.34
CA VAL A 21 -11.24 -13.42 -2.91
C VAL A 21 -11.05 -11.94 -3.25
N THR A 22 -11.71 -11.45 -4.32
CA THR A 22 -11.72 -10.01 -4.64
C THR A 22 -12.45 -9.20 -3.56
N VAL A 23 -13.63 -9.67 -3.12
CA VAL A 23 -14.40 -9.03 -2.03
C VAL A 23 -13.65 -9.14 -0.71
N ILE A 24 -13.07 -10.31 -0.41
CA ILE A 24 -12.23 -10.53 0.77
C ILE A 24 -11.06 -9.52 0.79
N GLY A 25 -10.34 -9.40 -0.34
CA GLY A 25 -9.24 -8.45 -0.48
C GLY A 25 -9.70 -7.00 -0.30
N MET A 26 -10.82 -6.61 -0.90
CA MET A 26 -11.41 -5.27 -0.78
C MET A 26 -11.71 -4.93 0.69
N LEU A 27 -12.43 -5.79 1.40
CA LEU A 27 -12.82 -5.56 2.80
C LEU A 27 -11.61 -5.54 3.73
N ASN A 28 -10.64 -6.44 3.52
CA ASN A 28 -9.41 -6.50 4.30
C ASN A 28 -8.59 -5.20 4.17
N TRP A 29 -8.40 -4.72 2.93
CA TRP A 29 -7.67 -3.47 2.68
C TRP A 29 -8.44 -2.23 3.11
N MET A 30 -9.77 -2.26 3.06
CA MET A 30 -10.62 -1.19 3.60
C MET A 30 -10.41 -1.02 5.10
N GLY A 31 -10.40 -2.11 5.87
CA GLY A 31 -10.15 -2.06 7.32
C GLY A 31 -8.77 -1.53 7.64
N PHE A 32 -7.77 -1.96 6.89
CA PHE A 32 -6.40 -1.52 7.07
C PHE A 32 -6.23 0.00 6.80
N SER A 33 -6.68 0.47 5.64
CA SER A 33 -6.57 1.87 5.26
C SER A 33 -7.45 2.80 6.11
N MET A 34 -8.50 2.25 6.73
CA MET A 34 -9.32 2.93 7.71
C MET A 34 -8.57 3.18 9.04
N CYS A 35 -7.67 2.29 9.45
CA CYS A 35 -7.00 2.38 10.75
C CYS A 35 -5.65 3.08 10.69
N LEU A 36 -4.83 2.78 9.68
CA LEU A 36 -3.41 3.16 9.65
C LEU A 36 -3.15 4.67 9.77
N PRO A 37 -3.83 5.56 9.00
CA PRO A 37 -3.60 7.00 9.12
C PRO A 37 -4.03 7.55 10.48
N PHE A 38 -5.12 7.03 11.01
CA PHE A 38 -5.71 7.50 12.25
C PHE A 38 -5.02 6.94 13.49
N PHE A 39 -4.28 5.83 13.37
CA PHE A 39 -3.38 5.38 14.42
C PHE A 39 -2.23 6.38 14.65
N SER A 40 -1.65 6.91 13.56
CA SER A 40 -0.64 7.98 13.66
C SER A 40 -1.21 9.23 14.32
N LEU A 41 -2.41 9.63 13.92
CA LEU A 41 -3.11 10.79 14.47
C LEU A 41 -3.42 10.58 15.97
N TYR A 42 -3.91 9.40 16.37
CA TYR A 42 -4.13 9.03 17.77
C TYR A 42 -2.86 9.12 18.62
N LEU A 43 -1.75 8.56 18.12
CA LEU A 43 -0.48 8.60 18.83
C LEU A 43 0.02 10.05 19.01
N TYR A 44 -0.19 10.89 18.03
CA TYR A 44 0.20 12.30 18.11
C TYR A 44 -0.70 13.10 19.05
N GLN A 45 -2.03 13.10 18.80
CA GLN A 45 -3.00 13.93 19.51
C GLN A 45 -3.27 13.48 20.94
N GLU A 46 -3.56 12.18 21.12
CA GLU A 46 -4.02 11.66 22.43
C GLU A 46 -2.88 11.18 23.32
N ARG A 47 -1.74 10.81 22.70
CA ARG A 47 -0.61 10.24 23.45
C ARG A 47 0.62 11.14 23.47
N GLY A 48 0.62 12.27 22.74
CA GLY A 48 1.71 13.23 22.71
C GLY A 48 3.02 12.68 22.16
N ILE A 49 2.96 11.66 21.30
CA ILE A 49 4.17 11.02 20.74
C ILE A 49 4.73 11.89 19.61
N PRO A 50 6.03 12.24 19.62
CA PRO A 50 6.66 12.99 18.55
C PRO A 50 6.54 12.30 17.19
N MET A 51 6.43 13.10 16.12
CA MET A 51 6.25 12.57 14.77
C MET A 51 7.43 11.72 14.28
N THR A 52 8.64 12.02 14.74
CA THR A 52 9.84 11.18 14.48
C THR A 52 9.64 9.76 15.02
N VAL A 53 9.11 9.61 16.25
CA VAL A 53 8.86 8.30 16.87
C VAL A 53 7.73 7.56 16.14
N ILE A 54 6.65 8.27 15.77
CA ILE A 54 5.55 7.70 14.98
C ILE A 54 6.09 7.20 13.63
N GLY A 55 6.90 8.01 12.95
CA GLY A 55 7.55 7.63 11.70
C GLY A 55 8.45 6.40 11.84
N LEU A 56 9.21 6.30 12.96
CA LEU A 56 10.02 5.12 13.28
C LEU A 56 9.16 3.86 13.50
N ILE A 57 8.02 4.00 14.18
CA ILE A 57 7.05 2.89 14.34
C ILE A 57 6.57 2.41 12.97
N ILE A 58 6.22 3.31 12.06
CA ILE A 58 5.76 2.94 10.70
C ILE A 58 6.89 2.31 9.89
N LEU A 59 8.12 2.80 10.03
CA LEU A 59 9.28 2.17 9.41
C LEU A 59 9.48 0.73 9.91
N LEU A 60 9.36 0.51 11.23
CA LEU A 60 9.43 -0.83 11.82
C LEU A 60 8.31 -1.73 11.29
N ILE A 61 7.08 -1.22 11.22
CA ILE A 61 5.95 -1.93 10.61
C ILE A 61 6.28 -2.33 9.16
N GLY A 62 6.86 -1.42 8.37
CA GLY A 62 7.26 -1.70 6.99
C GLY A 62 8.31 -2.79 6.87
N VAL A 63 9.34 -2.77 7.72
CA VAL A 63 10.38 -3.81 7.77
C VAL A 63 9.79 -5.17 8.13
N VAL A 64 8.99 -5.24 9.19
CA VAL A 64 8.34 -6.49 9.61
C VAL A 64 7.38 -7.00 8.55
N SER A 65 6.66 -6.11 7.86
CA SER A 65 5.76 -6.47 6.76
C SER A 65 6.51 -7.04 5.57
N ALA A 66 7.63 -6.44 5.20
CA ALA A 66 8.48 -6.95 4.12
C ALA A 66 8.95 -8.38 4.40
N LEU A 67 9.36 -8.66 5.63
CA LEU A 67 9.71 -10.01 6.08
C LEU A 67 8.49 -10.94 6.04
N SER A 68 7.35 -10.49 6.54
CA SER A 68 6.11 -11.27 6.58
C SER A 68 5.60 -11.67 5.19
N GLN A 69 5.78 -10.81 4.17
CA GLN A 69 5.41 -11.14 2.79
C GLN A 69 6.23 -12.32 2.24
N VAL A 70 7.54 -12.38 2.55
CA VAL A 70 8.40 -13.48 2.13
C VAL A 70 7.98 -14.78 2.81
N TYR A 71 7.76 -14.75 4.12
CA TYR A 71 7.30 -15.93 4.87
C TYR A 71 5.85 -16.32 4.53
N GLY A 72 5.01 -15.36 4.17
CA GLY A 72 3.61 -15.58 3.83
C GLY A 72 3.41 -16.53 2.66
N GLY A 73 4.23 -16.41 1.61
CA GLY A 73 4.21 -17.36 0.50
C GLY A 73 4.52 -18.78 0.97
N MET A 74 5.57 -18.98 1.77
CA MET A 74 5.96 -20.29 2.32
C MET A 74 4.87 -20.89 3.24
N LEU A 75 4.24 -20.05 4.06
CA LEU A 75 3.16 -20.48 4.95
C LEU A 75 1.91 -20.87 4.16
N THR A 76 1.62 -20.16 3.07
CA THR A 76 0.51 -20.47 2.15
C THR A 76 0.65 -21.87 1.54
N ASP A 77 1.87 -22.22 1.14
CA ASP A 77 2.14 -23.54 0.56
C ASP A 77 2.13 -24.65 1.62
N LYS A 78 2.60 -24.35 2.84
CA LYS A 78 2.66 -25.35 3.92
C LYS A 78 1.31 -25.64 4.57
N PHE A 79 0.49 -24.62 4.81
CA PHE A 79 -0.75 -24.75 5.59
C PHE A 79 -2.03 -24.82 4.76
N GLY A 80 -1.94 -24.61 3.44
CA GLY A 80 -3.09 -24.43 2.55
C GLY A 80 -3.59 -22.99 2.52
N ARG A 81 -4.32 -22.65 1.45
CA ARG A 81 -4.77 -21.27 1.20
C ARG A 81 -5.88 -20.87 2.17
N LYS A 82 -6.96 -21.65 2.21
CA LYS A 82 -8.12 -21.37 3.07
C LYS A 82 -7.77 -21.42 4.56
N PRO A 83 -7.07 -22.45 5.11
CA PRO A 83 -6.73 -22.49 6.53
C PRO A 83 -5.84 -21.30 6.97
N LEU A 84 -4.91 -20.87 6.12
CA LEU A 84 -4.07 -19.70 6.43
C LEU A 84 -4.89 -18.40 6.45
N LEU A 85 -5.78 -18.20 5.46
CA LEU A 85 -6.67 -17.03 5.43
C LEU A 85 -7.57 -16.99 6.66
N VAL A 86 -8.24 -18.11 7.01
CA VAL A 86 -9.13 -18.19 8.18
C VAL A 86 -8.38 -17.86 9.46
N ARG A 87 -7.20 -18.46 9.69
CA ARG A 87 -6.41 -18.21 10.90
C ARG A 87 -5.94 -16.77 10.98
N SER A 88 -5.42 -16.22 9.87
CA SER A 88 -4.93 -14.83 9.83
C SER A 88 -6.05 -13.83 10.08
N MET A 89 -7.23 -14.02 9.47
CA MET A 89 -8.38 -13.13 9.67
C MET A 89 -8.97 -13.27 11.08
N PHE A 90 -9.04 -14.47 11.63
CA PHE A 90 -9.49 -14.70 13.01
C PHE A 90 -8.58 -13.99 14.02
N LEU A 91 -7.26 -14.15 13.87
CA LEU A 91 -6.31 -13.44 14.72
C LEU A 91 -6.36 -11.92 14.50
N SER A 92 -6.61 -11.44 13.27
CA SER A 92 -6.82 -10.01 13.00
C SER A 92 -8.05 -9.45 13.72
N CYS A 93 -9.15 -10.21 13.77
CA CYS A 93 -10.31 -9.81 14.59
C CYS A 93 -9.93 -9.63 16.07
N ILE A 94 -9.20 -10.60 16.62
CA ILE A 94 -8.74 -10.53 18.02
C ILE A 94 -7.85 -9.31 18.24
N THR A 95 -6.87 -9.06 17.33
CA THR A 95 -5.95 -7.93 17.48
C THR A 95 -6.67 -6.58 17.41
N PHE A 96 -7.68 -6.42 16.54
CA PHE A 96 -8.47 -5.19 16.48
C PHE A 96 -9.34 -4.97 17.74
N VAL A 97 -9.98 -6.03 18.25
CA VAL A 97 -10.74 -5.96 19.53
C VAL A 97 -9.81 -5.59 20.67
N VAL A 98 -8.66 -6.27 20.78
CA VAL A 98 -7.65 -5.98 21.80
C VAL A 98 -7.14 -4.55 21.68
N LEU A 99 -6.88 -4.07 20.47
CA LEU A 99 -6.43 -2.70 20.24
C LEU A 99 -7.48 -1.67 20.66
N ALA A 100 -8.75 -1.89 20.30
CA ALA A 100 -9.86 -1.05 20.74
C ALA A 100 -9.96 -0.99 22.28
N PHE A 101 -9.86 -2.14 22.94
CA PHE A 101 -9.87 -2.22 24.40
C PHE A 101 -8.66 -1.49 25.03
N LEU A 102 -7.46 -1.69 24.49
CA LEU A 102 -6.24 -1.06 25.00
C LEU A 102 -6.25 0.47 24.80
N ILE A 103 -6.83 0.96 23.70
CA ILE A 103 -7.02 2.40 23.48
C ILE A 103 -7.98 2.96 24.53
N ASN A 104 -9.14 2.34 24.73
CA ASN A 104 -10.12 2.74 25.75
C ASN A 104 -9.52 2.71 27.16
N ALA A 105 -8.69 1.71 27.47
CA ALA A 105 -8.00 1.57 28.75
C ALA A 105 -6.78 2.50 28.93
N ALA A 106 -6.50 3.38 27.96
CA ALA A 106 -5.32 4.24 27.91
C ALA A 106 -4.00 3.48 28.18
N ALA A 107 -3.90 2.24 27.68
CA ALA A 107 -2.76 1.34 27.90
C ALA A 107 -1.42 1.97 27.44
N PRO A 108 -0.27 1.48 27.92
CA PRO A 108 1.05 1.97 27.53
C PRO A 108 1.27 1.89 26.00
N VAL A 109 1.89 2.91 25.42
CA VAL A 109 2.08 3.05 23.97
C VAL A 109 2.81 1.85 23.36
N TRP A 110 3.83 1.31 24.03
CA TRP A 110 4.57 0.14 23.54
C TRP A 110 3.66 -1.08 23.31
N LEU A 111 2.64 -1.27 24.15
CA LEU A 111 1.69 -2.38 24.00
C LEU A 111 0.77 -2.16 22.80
N LEU A 112 0.27 -0.93 22.61
CA LEU A 112 -0.51 -0.54 21.44
C LEU A 112 0.28 -0.79 20.14
N VAL A 113 1.56 -0.40 20.11
CA VAL A 113 2.46 -0.58 18.97
C VAL A 113 2.67 -2.06 18.67
N ILE A 114 2.92 -2.90 19.68
CA ILE A 114 3.10 -4.36 19.49
C ILE A 114 1.84 -4.98 18.87
N ILE A 115 0.66 -4.68 19.43
CA ILE A 115 -0.60 -5.23 18.91
C ILE A 115 -0.90 -4.70 17.50
N PHE A 116 -0.60 -3.43 17.22
CA PHE A 116 -0.77 -2.86 15.89
C PHE A 116 0.18 -3.49 14.85
N ILE A 117 1.45 -3.72 15.22
CA ILE A 117 2.40 -4.48 14.38
C ILE A 117 1.88 -5.90 14.12
N ALA A 118 1.39 -6.59 15.15
CA ALA A 118 0.82 -7.93 14.99
C ALA A 118 -0.37 -7.94 14.04
N SER A 119 -1.29 -6.97 14.15
CA SER A 119 -2.41 -6.80 13.20
C SER A 119 -1.90 -6.62 11.77
N TYR A 120 -0.87 -5.78 11.60
CA TYR A 120 -0.30 -5.49 10.29
C TYR A 120 0.36 -6.72 9.65
N VAL A 121 1.11 -7.49 10.42
CA VAL A 121 1.72 -8.77 9.99
C VAL A 121 0.64 -9.73 9.48
N LEU A 122 -0.42 -9.93 10.25
CA LEU A 122 -1.52 -10.82 9.86
C LEU A 122 -2.17 -10.39 8.56
N MET A 123 -2.40 -9.09 8.38
CA MET A 123 -2.97 -8.54 7.15
C MET A 123 -2.03 -8.70 5.94
N THR A 124 -0.72 -8.54 6.13
CA THR A 124 0.25 -8.70 5.03
C THR A 124 0.39 -10.16 4.57
N LEU A 125 0.12 -11.15 5.43
CA LEU A 125 0.06 -12.58 5.06
C LEU A 125 -1.13 -12.88 4.13
N ILE A 126 -2.22 -12.15 4.24
CA ILE A 126 -3.45 -12.38 3.46
C ILE A 126 -3.22 -12.10 1.96
N ARG A 127 -2.48 -11.04 1.62
CA ARG A 127 -2.28 -10.59 0.23
C ARG A 127 -1.65 -11.67 -0.69
N PRO A 128 -0.49 -12.25 -0.37
CA PRO A 128 0.09 -13.30 -1.21
C PRO A 128 -0.85 -14.51 -1.32
N THR A 129 -1.54 -14.88 -0.24
CA THR A 129 -2.46 -16.01 -0.22
C THR A 129 -3.65 -15.79 -1.18
N LEU A 130 -4.27 -14.60 -1.19
CA LEU A 130 -5.33 -14.26 -2.16
C LEU A 130 -4.81 -14.33 -3.60
N SER A 131 -3.59 -13.86 -3.83
CA SER A 131 -2.97 -13.93 -5.16
C SER A 131 -2.74 -15.37 -5.60
N THR A 132 -2.34 -16.26 -4.69
CA THR A 132 -2.16 -17.69 -4.97
C THR A 132 -3.49 -18.36 -5.32
N VAL A 133 -4.58 -18.09 -4.56
CA VAL A 133 -5.92 -18.60 -4.89
C VAL A 133 -6.34 -18.19 -6.30
N VAL A 134 -6.08 -16.95 -6.71
CA VAL A 134 -6.35 -16.48 -8.08
C VAL A 134 -5.53 -17.28 -9.10
N THR A 135 -4.26 -17.57 -8.81
CA THR A 135 -3.40 -18.37 -9.69
C THR A 135 -3.92 -19.80 -9.85
N ASP A 136 -4.34 -20.41 -8.73
CA ASP A 136 -4.81 -21.79 -8.70
C ASP A 136 -6.12 -21.97 -9.48
N LEU A 137 -7.02 -20.96 -9.47
CA LEU A 137 -8.37 -21.06 -10.01
C LEU A 137 -8.56 -20.41 -11.39
N ALA A 138 -7.67 -19.51 -11.81
CA ALA A 138 -7.82 -18.82 -13.07
C ALA A 138 -7.26 -19.64 -14.25
N GLU A 139 -8.02 -19.74 -15.33
CA GLU A 139 -7.53 -20.27 -16.60
C GLU A 139 -6.36 -19.41 -17.11
N ARG A 140 -5.37 -20.02 -17.75
CA ARG A 140 -4.13 -19.34 -18.17
C ARG A 140 -4.34 -18.10 -19.03
N ASP A 141 -5.31 -18.12 -19.92
CA ASP A 141 -5.69 -17.00 -20.80
C ASP A 141 -6.43 -15.88 -20.05
N LYS A 142 -7.05 -16.16 -18.91
CA LYS A 142 -7.79 -15.23 -18.06
C LYS A 142 -7.00 -14.72 -16.83
N LEU A 143 -5.84 -15.32 -16.55
CA LEU A 143 -5.06 -15.06 -15.34
C LEU A 143 -4.76 -13.57 -15.12
N THR A 144 -4.31 -12.86 -16.16
CA THR A 144 -4.02 -11.41 -16.09
C THR A 144 -5.26 -10.59 -15.72
N LYS A 145 -6.42 -10.96 -16.26
CA LYS A 145 -7.68 -10.27 -15.97
C LYS A 145 -8.17 -10.57 -14.55
N ALA A 146 -7.96 -11.80 -14.07
CA ALA A 146 -8.31 -12.19 -12.70
C ALA A 146 -7.46 -11.44 -11.66
N TYR A 147 -6.16 -11.31 -11.90
CA TYR A 147 -5.30 -10.44 -11.07
C TYR A 147 -5.73 -8.96 -11.13
N GLY A 148 -6.12 -8.48 -12.32
CA GLY A 148 -6.66 -7.14 -12.48
C GLY A 148 -7.91 -6.90 -11.64
N LEU A 149 -8.82 -7.89 -11.58
CA LEU A 149 -10.02 -7.84 -10.76
C LEU A 149 -9.69 -7.80 -9.26
N LEU A 150 -8.78 -8.68 -8.78
CA LEU A 150 -8.33 -8.68 -7.39
C LEU A 150 -7.70 -7.33 -7.01
N LYS A 151 -6.81 -6.80 -7.86
CA LYS A 151 -6.16 -5.51 -7.63
C LYS A 151 -7.16 -4.35 -7.60
N ALA A 152 -8.16 -4.36 -8.49
CA ALA A 152 -9.22 -3.37 -8.49
C ALA A 152 -10.03 -3.40 -7.18
N GLY A 153 -10.38 -4.59 -6.68
CA GLY A 153 -11.04 -4.74 -5.38
C GLY A 153 -10.21 -4.17 -4.23
N ILE A 154 -8.93 -4.52 -4.16
CA ILE A 154 -7.99 -3.99 -3.16
C ILE A 154 -7.92 -2.46 -3.21
N ASN A 155 -7.82 -1.87 -4.41
CA ASN A 155 -7.75 -0.42 -4.57
C ASN A 155 -9.05 0.28 -4.14
N VAL A 156 -10.21 -0.32 -4.42
CA VAL A 156 -11.50 0.18 -3.93
C VAL A 156 -11.55 0.16 -2.39
N GLY A 157 -11.08 -0.93 -1.78
CA GLY A 157 -10.96 -1.02 -0.32
C GLY A 157 -10.05 0.06 0.25
N TRP A 158 -8.88 0.24 -0.35
CA TRP A 158 -7.94 1.29 0.03
C TRP A 158 -8.54 2.70 -0.09
N ALA A 159 -9.33 2.96 -1.14
CA ALA A 159 -9.98 4.26 -1.34
C ALA A 159 -11.10 4.54 -0.34
N LEU A 160 -11.90 3.53 0.01
CA LEU A 160 -13.06 3.71 0.89
C LEU A 160 -12.69 3.81 2.37
N GLY A 161 -11.64 3.12 2.80
CA GLY A 161 -11.27 3.04 4.21
C GLY A 161 -11.06 4.41 4.88
N PRO A 162 -10.23 5.31 4.36
CA PRO A 162 -9.98 6.59 4.98
C PRO A 162 -11.20 7.51 5.02
N ALA A 163 -12.09 7.45 4.01
CA ALA A 163 -13.34 8.21 4.04
C ALA A 163 -14.25 7.74 5.18
N ILE A 164 -14.41 6.41 5.31
CA ILE A 164 -15.21 5.82 6.39
C ILE A 164 -14.58 6.16 7.74
N GLY A 165 -13.29 5.93 7.91
CA GLY A 165 -12.58 6.18 9.16
C GLY A 165 -12.58 7.66 9.54
N GLY A 166 -12.29 8.55 8.60
CA GLY A 166 -12.28 9.98 8.83
C GLY A 166 -13.64 10.56 9.19
N TYR A 167 -14.71 10.14 8.49
CA TYR A 167 -16.08 10.54 8.83
C TYR A 167 -16.51 9.97 10.19
N PHE A 168 -16.19 8.69 10.45
CA PHE A 168 -16.59 8.03 11.68
C PHE A 168 -15.97 8.72 12.91
N LEU A 169 -14.71 9.17 12.83
CA LEU A 169 -14.04 9.93 13.88
C LEU A 169 -14.60 11.34 14.13
N THR A 170 -15.51 11.84 13.29
CA THR A 170 -16.22 13.09 13.61
C THR A 170 -17.36 12.90 14.62
N ILE A 171 -17.78 11.64 14.84
CA ILE A 171 -18.94 11.29 15.67
C ILE A 171 -18.62 10.32 16.80
N VAL A 172 -17.47 9.63 16.75
CA VAL A 172 -17.03 8.68 17.78
C VAL A 172 -15.54 8.85 18.05
N THR A 173 -15.07 8.22 19.11
CA THR A 173 -13.67 8.18 19.55
C THR A 173 -12.86 7.08 18.87
N TYR A 174 -11.53 7.09 19.05
CA TYR A 174 -10.61 6.19 18.35
C TYR A 174 -10.88 4.71 18.64
N GLU A 175 -11.24 4.34 19.90
CA GLU A 175 -11.54 2.95 20.25
C GLU A 175 -12.68 2.36 19.43
N TRP A 176 -13.70 3.16 19.11
CA TRP A 176 -14.83 2.72 18.26
C TRP A 176 -14.41 2.56 16.80
N LEU A 177 -13.47 3.38 16.31
CA LEU A 177 -12.90 3.20 14.98
C LEU A 177 -12.21 1.84 14.84
N PHE A 178 -11.36 1.48 15.80
CA PHE A 178 -10.68 0.18 15.81
C PHE A 178 -11.66 -0.98 16.08
N GLY A 179 -12.71 -0.73 16.86
CA GLY A 179 -13.84 -1.66 17.01
C GLY A 179 -14.57 -1.92 15.69
N LEU A 180 -14.85 -0.87 14.91
CA LEU A 180 -15.43 -0.99 13.56
C LEU A 180 -14.51 -1.77 12.60
N ALA A 181 -13.20 -1.60 12.71
CA ALA A 181 -12.25 -2.35 11.92
C ALA A 181 -12.35 -3.86 12.15
N THR A 182 -12.81 -4.31 13.31
CA THR A 182 -13.07 -5.72 13.55
C THR A 182 -14.09 -6.29 12.56
N LEU A 183 -15.11 -5.53 12.18
CA LEU A 183 -16.11 -5.97 11.19
C LEU A 183 -15.49 -6.19 9.82
N THR A 184 -14.49 -5.37 9.45
CA THR A 184 -13.78 -5.52 8.18
C THR A 184 -12.88 -6.74 8.12
N ALA A 185 -12.54 -7.33 9.25
CA ALA A 185 -11.85 -8.63 9.35
C ALA A 185 -12.85 -9.78 9.56
N LEU A 186 -13.94 -9.57 10.30
CA LEU A 186 -14.95 -10.58 10.60
C LEU A 186 -15.75 -11.00 9.36
N ILE A 187 -16.19 -10.03 8.55
CA ILE A 187 -16.97 -10.35 7.33
C ILE A 187 -16.13 -11.18 6.35
N PRO A 188 -14.88 -10.81 5.99
CA PRO A 188 -14.00 -11.66 5.19
C PRO A 188 -13.75 -13.03 5.82
N LEU A 189 -13.57 -13.10 7.14
CA LEU A 189 -13.44 -14.38 7.85
C LEU A 189 -14.62 -15.30 7.60
N LEU A 190 -15.85 -14.80 7.78
CA LEU A 190 -17.07 -15.57 7.56
C LEU A 190 -17.21 -16.01 6.08
N ILE A 191 -16.94 -15.09 5.15
CA ILE A 191 -16.94 -15.41 3.71
C ILE A 191 -15.93 -16.53 3.42
N THR A 192 -14.70 -16.40 3.95
CA THR A 192 -13.64 -17.40 3.74
C THR A 192 -14.00 -18.75 4.37
N ALA A 193 -14.47 -18.73 5.62
CA ALA A 193 -14.78 -19.98 6.34
C ALA A 193 -15.92 -20.77 5.69
N PHE A 194 -16.98 -20.09 5.28
CA PHE A 194 -18.21 -20.76 4.84
C PHE A 194 -18.39 -20.84 3.33
N LEU A 195 -17.81 -19.92 2.55
CA LEU A 195 -18.07 -19.82 1.12
C LEU A 195 -16.88 -20.16 0.22
N LEU A 196 -15.64 -19.89 0.68
CA LEU A 196 -14.44 -20.17 -0.10
C LEU A 196 -14.09 -21.66 -0.03
N HIS A 197 -13.69 -22.25 -1.16
CA HIS A 197 -13.16 -23.61 -1.20
C HIS A 197 -11.63 -23.59 -1.06
N GLU A 198 -11.05 -24.71 -0.58
CA GLU A 198 -9.60 -24.88 -0.64
C GLU A 198 -9.18 -25.08 -2.10
N SER A 199 -8.18 -24.31 -2.52
CA SER A 199 -7.68 -24.36 -3.90
C SER A 199 -6.42 -25.21 -4.06
N LEU A 200 -5.82 -25.64 -2.95
CA LEU A 200 -4.63 -26.49 -2.98
C LEU A 200 -5.01 -27.93 -3.26
N GLU A 201 -4.70 -28.45 -4.46
CA GLU A 201 -5.00 -29.84 -4.82
C GLU A 201 -3.90 -30.83 -4.41
N ASN A 202 -2.61 -30.45 -4.42
CA ASN A 202 -1.47 -31.27 -3.96
C ASN A 202 -0.24 -30.42 -3.68
N ILE A 203 0.55 -30.78 -2.68
CA ILE A 203 1.82 -30.15 -2.36
C ILE A 203 2.94 -30.89 -3.10
N ASP A 204 3.44 -30.35 -4.19
CA ASP A 204 4.74 -30.74 -4.73
C ASP A 204 5.84 -29.95 -4.02
N GLU A 205 6.63 -30.63 -3.19
CA GLU A 205 7.69 -30.05 -2.34
C GLU A 205 8.86 -29.40 -3.09
N LYS A 206 8.81 -29.30 -4.43
CA LYS A 206 10.04 -29.09 -5.22
C LYS A 206 10.43 -27.67 -5.60
N ASP A 207 9.63 -26.64 -5.37
CA ASP A 207 9.96 -25.28 -5.86
C ASP A 207 10.03 -24.19 -4.78
N ILE A 208 10.82 -24.45 -3.72
CA ILE A 208 11.24 -23.37 -2.82
C ILE A 208 12.33 -22.56 -3.54
N ILE A 209 11.97 -21.41 -4.09
CA ILE A 209 12.93 -20.45 -4.69
C ILE A 209 13.90 -20.01 -3.60
N GLY A 210 15.12 -20.55 -3.65
CA GLY A 210 16.14 -20.28 -2.66
C GLY A 210 16.62 -18.83 -2.70
N ILE A 211 16.71 -18.20 -1.54
CA ILE A 211 17.27 -16.87 -1.24
C ILE A 211 18.71 -16.68 -1.79
N LYS A 212 19.38 -17.77 -2.17
CA LYS A 212 20.77 -17.80 -2.66
C LYS A 212 21.07 -16.93 -3.90
N ASN A 213 20.08 -16.46 -4.64
CA ASN A 213 20.30 -15.70 -5.88
C ASN A 213 20.19 -14.17 -5.72
N ILE A 214 19.86 -13.65 -4.53
CA ILE A 214 19.75 -12.20 -4.28
C ILE A 214 21.07 -11.48 -4.58
N GLY A 215 22.22 -12.08 -4.27
CA GLY A 215 23.52 -11.51 -4.57
C GLY A 215 23.80 -11.22 -6.04
N LYS A 216 23.12 -11.91 -6.97
CA LYS A 216 23.23 -11.64 -8.42
C LYS A 216 22.47 -10.38 -8.84
N VAL A 217 21.36 -10.07 -8.19
CA VAL A 217 20.55 -8.87 -8.46
C VAL A 217 21.28 -7.62 -7.99
N VAL A 218 21.90 -7.68 -6.80
CA VAL A 218 22.68 -6.56 -6.22
C VAL A 218 23.90 -6.21 -7.10
N LYS A 219 24.47 -7.16 -7.83
CA LYS A 219 25.57 -6.91 -8.75
C LYS A 219 25.16 -6.21 -10.05
N ASN A 220 23.87 -6.15 -10.38
CA ASN A 220 23.38 -5.43 -11.55
C ASN A 220 23.30 -3.92 -11.25
N SER A 221 24.35 -3.18 -11.59
CA SER A 221 24.48 -1.74 -11.33
C SER A 221 23.33 -0.92 -11.94
N ASN A 222 22.88 -1.27 -13.15
CA ASN A 222 21.75 -0.61 -13.81
C ASN A 222 20.47 -0.74 -12.99
N PHE A 223 20.17 -1.96 -12.55
CA PHE A 223 18.99 -2.24 -11.72
C PHE A 223 19.10 -1.59 -10.34
N MET A 224 20.23 -1.70 -9.66
CA MET A 224 20.41 -1.11 -8.33
C MET A 224 20.27 0.41 -8.34
N MET A 225 20.81 1.06 -9.38
CA MET A 225 20.62 2.50 -9.53
C MET A 225 19.16 2.87 -9.74
N TYR A 226 18.46 2.13 -10.58
CA TYR A 226 17.02 2.29 -10.79
C TYR A 226 16.24 2.13 -9.46
N ILE A 227 16.57 1.12 -8.65
CA ILE A 227 15.97 0.87 -7.34
C ILE A 227 16.22 2.04 -6.38
N ILE A 228 17.45 2.55 -6.30
CA ILE A 228 17.80 3.68 -5.42
C ILE A 228 17.01 4.94 -5.81
N ILE A 229 16.93 5.26 -7.11
CA ILE A 229 16.17 6.42 -7.58
C ILE A 229 14.68 6.26 -7.28
N THR A 230 14.13 5.06 -7.50
CA THR A 230 12.75 4.75 -7.17
C THR A 230 12.49 4.88 -5.67
N PHE A 231 13.38 4.38 -4.82
CA PHE A 231 13.29 4.50 -3.37
C PHE A 231 13.21 5.96 -2.90
N LEU A 232 14.01 6.86 -3.49
CA LEU A 232 13.92 8.30 -3.20
C LEU A 232 12.53 8.87 -3.51
N LEU A 233 11.94 8.50 -4.65
CA LEU A 233 10.58 8.95 -5.00
C LEU A 233 9.54 8.44 -4.00
N LEU A 234 9.68 7.19 -3.58
CA LEU A 234 8.73 6.52 -2.68
C LEU A 234 8.76 7.09 -1.26
N ILE A 235 9.86 7.71 -0.82
CA ILE A 235 9.91 8.53 0.40
C ILE A 235 8.87 9.66 0.31
N GLY A 236 8.75 10.32 -0.84
CA GLY A 236 7.75 11.36 -1.07
C GLY A 236 6.31 10.83 -1.00
N PHE A 237 6.04 9.67 -1.61
CA PHE A 237 4.71 9.06 -1.56
C PHE A 237 4.30 8.54 -0.18
N GLY A 238 5.24 8.06 0.63
CA GLY A 238 4.98 7.52 1.95
C GLY A 238 4.31 8.50 2.92
N GLN A 239 4.31 9.80 2.62
CA GLN A 239 3.75 10.84 3.50
C GLN A 239 2.23 10.77 3.64
N MET A 240 1.52 10.22 2.67
CA MET A 240 0.05 10.24 2.63
C MET A 240 -0.58 9.63 3.88
N VAL A 241 0.06 8.65 4.51
CA VAL A 241 -0.54 7.81 5.55
C VAL A 241 -0.27 8.31 6.97
N SER A 242 0.79 9.08 7.20
CA SER A 242 1.17 9.53 8.56
C SER A 242 1.41 11.02 8.61
N THR A 243 2.47 11.51 7.95
CA THR A 243 2.84 12.93 7.97
C THR A 243 1.68 13.81 7.52
N LEU A 244 1.01 13.43 6.41
CA LEU A 244 -0.11 14.20 5.89
C LEU A 244 -1.34 14.14 6.80
N SER A 245 -1.58 13.03 7.53
CA SER A 245 -2.72 12.93 8.45
C SER A 245 -2.60 13.94 9.59
N VAL A 246 -1.44 13.94 10.26
CA VAL A 246 -1.19 14.86 11.37
C VAL A 246 -1.07 16.31 10.88
N TYR A 247 -0.34 16.54 9.78
CA TYR A 247 -0.23 17.90 9.21
C TYR A 247 -1.60 18.48 8.85
N SER A 248 -2.47 17.69 8.19
CA SER A 248 -3.78 18.16 7.76
C SER A 248 -4.69 18.53 8.94
N VAL A 249 -4.69 17.70 9.98
CA VAL A 249 -5.62 17.91 11.11
C VAL A 249 -5.08 18.91 12.12
N ASP A 250 -3.82 18.77 12.55
CA ASP A 250 -3.27 19.58 13.64
C ASP A 250 -2.63 20.91 13.19
N PHE A 251 -2.10 20.96 11.95
CA PHE A 251 -1.42 22.17 11.47
C PHE A 251 -2.25 22.94 10.45
N ALA A 252 -2.94 22.26 9.52
CA ALA A 252 -3.79 22.91 8.53
C ALA A 252 -5.24 23.13 9.00
N GLY A 253 -5.63 22.56 10.16
CA GLY A 253 -6.95 22.74 10.78
C GLY A 253 -8.08 22.04 10.06
N PHE A 254 -7.80 20.98 9.27
CA PHE A 254 -8.82 20.20 8.61
C PHE A 254 -9.48 19.20 9.57
N THR A 255 -10.71 18.84 9.29
CA THR A 255 -11.36 17.73 10.00
C THR A 255 -10.78 16.39 9.54
N THR A 256 -10.92 15.35 10.38
CA THR A 256 -10.56 13.98 10.02
C THR A 256 -11.31 13.49 8.77
N ALA A 257 -12.58 13.93 8.58
CA ALA A 257 -13.36 13.65 7.38
C ALA A 257 -12.76 14.31 6.12
N GLN A 258 -12.31 15.56 6.22
CA GLN A 258 -11.63 16.24 5.12
C GLN A 258 -10.33 15.54 4.74
N TYR A 259 -9.50 15.17 5.72
CA TYR A 259 -8.30 14.38 5.44
C TYR A 259 -8.64 13.02 4.81
N GLY A 260 -9.61 12.29 5.36
CA GLY A 260 -10.07 11.01 4.81
C GLY A 260 -10.56 11.14 3.36
N SER A 261 -11.25 12.24 3.03
CA SER A 261 -11.73 12.50 1.66
C SER A 261 -10.59 12.83 0.67
N LEU A 262 -9.46 13.41 1.11
CA LEU A 262 -8.27 13.57 0.27
C LEU A 262 -7.70 12.21 -0.15
N LEU A 263 -7.57 11.26 0.78
CA LEU A 263 -7.10 9.90 0.46
C LEU A 263 -8.10 9.13 -0.43
N THR A 264 -9.39 9.34 -0.20
CA THR A 264 -10.43 8.75 -1.06
C THR A 264 -10.38 9.31 -2.47
N LEU A 265 -10.14 10.62 -2.62
CA LEU A 265 -9.93 11.26 -3.93
C LEU A 265 -8.73 10.63 -4.66
N ASN A 266 -7.60 10.41 -3.97
CA ASN A 266 -6.47 9.67 -4.53
C ASN A 266 -6.92 8.29 -5.03
N GLY A 267 -7.59 7.51 -4.19
CA GLY A 267 -8.07 6.18 -4.56
C GLY A 267 -9.02 6.18 -5.77
N ILE A 268 -9.93 7.14 -5.85
CA ILE A 268 -10.84 7.31 -7.00
C ILE A 268 -10.06 7.61 -8.27
N ILE A 269 -9.10 8.55 -8.23
CA ILE A 269 -8.23 8.88 -9.38
C ILE A 269 -7.47 7.64 -9.84
N VAL A 270 -6.87 6.89 -8.91
CA VAL A 270 -6.14 5.66 -9.21
C VAL A 270 -7.07 4.63 -9.87
N VAL A 271 -8.21 4.34 -9.29
CA VAL A 271 -9.15 3.32 -9.83
C VAL A 271 -9.66 3.69 -11.22
N LEU A 272 -10.02 4.94 -11.45
CA LEU A 272 -10.63 5.37 -12.70
C LEU A 272 -9.59 5.68 -13.79
N LEU A 273 -8.45 6.29 -13.43
CA LEU A 273 -7.54 6.88 -14.41
C LEU A 273 -6.22 6.12 -14.59
N GLN A 274 -5.89 5.12 -13.76
CA GLN A 274 -4.64 4.36 -13.88
C GLN A 274 -4.54 3.64 -15.24
N TYR A 275 -5.62 3.00 -15.71
CA TYR A 275 -5.62 2.31 -17.00
C TYR A 275 -5.54 3.28 -18.20
N PRO A 276 -6.35 4.34 -18.30
CA PRO A 276 -6.18 5.37 -19.33
C PRO A 276 -4.77 5.97 -19.34
N MET A 277 -4.20 6.31 -18.18
CA MET A 277 -2.86 6.88 -18.10
C MET A 277 -1.79 5.90 -18.58
N ALA A 278 -1.87 4.62 -18.18
CA ALA A 278 -0.98 3.57 -18.66
C ALA A 278 -1.05 3.43 -20.20
N SER A 279 -2.24 3.53 -20.79
CA SER A 279 -2.44 3.49 -22.25
C SER A 279 -1.79 4.69 -22.95
N ILE A 280 -2.00 5.91 -22.44
CA ILE A 280 -1.41 7.15 -22.99
C ILE A 280 0.11 7.12 -22.92
N THR A 281 0.66 6.56 -21.84
CA THR A 281 2.11 6.54 -21.60
C THR A 281 2.83 5.36 -22.24
N SER A 282 2.12 4.33 -22.70
CA SER A 282 2.70 3.07 -23.22
C SER A 282 3.67 3.27 -24.38
N ASN A 283 3.41 4.25 -25.28
CA ASN A 283 4.23 4.55 -26.45
C ASN A 283 5.27 5.66 -26.19
N ARG A 284 5.42 6.09 -24.94
CA ARG A 284 6.40 7.13 -24.58
C ARG A 284 7.68 6.52 -24.02
N PRO A 285 8.86 7.16 -24.20
CA PRO A 285 10.09 6.69 -23.56
C PRO A 285 9.91 6.60 -22.04
N LYS A 286 10.05 5.39 -21.47
CA LYS A 286 9.72 5.08 -20.08
C LYS A 286 10.42 6.02 -19.08
N TYR A 287 11.69 6.34 -19.30
CA TYR A 287 12.42 7.26 -18.42
C TYR A 287 11.80 8.68 -18.40
N LYS A 288 11.24 9.17 -19.53
CA LYS A 288 10.56 10.47 -19.57
C LYS A 288 9.26 10.42 -18.78
N VAL A 289 8.51 9.31 -18.85
CA VAL A 289 7.29 9.11 -18.06
C VAL A 289 7.61 9.06 -16.57
N LEU A 290 8.69 8.38 -16.16
CA LEU A 290 9.15 8.37 -14.77
C LEU A 290 9.53 9.77 -14.27
N ILE A 291 10.20 10.58 -15.10
CA ILE A 291 10.51 11.99 -14.78
C ILE A 291 9.22 12.79 -14.59
N THR A 292 8.26 12.67 -15.52
CA THR A 292 6.98 13.39 -15.43
C THR A 292 6.23 13.02 -14.15
N GLY A 293 6.13 11.72 -13.83
CA GLY A 293 5.52 11.26 -12.58
C GLY A 293 6.21 11.84 -11.34
N SER A 294 7.55 11.82 -11.31
CA SER A 294 8.33 12.39 -10.20
C SER A 294 8.14 13.90 -10.05
N LEU A 295 8.07 14.64 -11.15
CA LEU A 295 7.83 16.10 -11.13
C LEU A 295 6.41 16.45 -10.66
N LEU A 296 5.41 15.63 -11.00
CA LEU A 296 4.04 15.79 -10.50
C LEU A 296 3.97 15.53 -8.99
N VAL A 297 4.70 14.53 -8.49
CA VAL A 297 4.83 14.29 -7.04
C VAL A 297 5.51 15.47 -6.36
N PHE A 298 6.63 15.95 -6.91
CA PHE A 298 7.31 17.16 -6.41
C PHE A 298 6.35 18.34 -6.34
N ALA A 299 5.62 18.64 -7.43
CA ALA A 299 4.67 19.73 -7.48
C ALA A 299 3.56 19.60 -6.44
N GLY A 300 3.01 18.38 -6.25
CA GLY A 300 2.01 18.10 -5.23
C GLY A 300 2.54 18.33 -3.81
N LEU A 301 3.73 17.80 -3.49
CA LEU A 301 4.37 18.00 -2.18
C LEU A 301 4.67 19.48 -1.91
N ILE A 302 5.24 20.19 -2.88
CA ILE A 302 5.50 21.63 -2.75
C ILE A 302 4.20 22.42 -2.56
N THR A 303 3.11 22.06 -3.23
CA THR A 303 1.82 22.72 -3.06
C THR A 303 1.30 22.61 -1.63
N PHE A 304 1.58 21.50 -0.92
CA PHE A 304 1.26 21.36 0.51
C PHE A 304 1.98 22.39 1.40
N SER A 305 3.10 22.97 0.97
CA SER A 305 3.78 24.03 1.72
C SER A 305 2.93 25.30 1.92
N TRP A 306 1.97 25.54 1.05
CA TRP A 306 1.11 26.74 1.07
C TRP A 306 -0.36 26.40 1.36
N VAL A 307 -0.65 25.22 1.87
CA VAL A 307 -2.03 24.80 2.14
C VAL A 307 -2.62 25.64 3.28
N GLY A 308 -3.39 26.66 2.91
CA GLY A 308 -4.25 27.46 3.80
C GLY A 308 -5.75 27.24 3.53
N SER A 309 -6.10 26.36 2.57
CA SER A 309 -7.47 26.01 2.24
C SER A 309 -7.61 24.57 1.81
N TYR A 310 -8.79 23.99 2.04
CA TYR A 310 -9.09 22.63 1.62
C TYR A 310 -9.00 22.46 0.09
N THR A 311 -9.42 23.47 -0.68
CA THR A 311 -9.32 23.47 -2.15
C THR A 311 -7.86 23.31 -2.63
N LEU A 312 -6.92 23.97 -1.98
CA LEU A 312 -5.51 23.84 -2.33
C LEU A 312 -4.95 22.46 -1.95
N ALA A 313 -5.41 21.88 -0.84
CA ALA A 313 -5.08 20.52 -0.47
C ALA A 313 -5.62 19.50 -1.48
N VAL A 314 -6.84 19.71 -2.00
CA VAL A 314 -7.41 18.90 -3.09
C VAL A 314 -6.54 18.99 -4.35
N LEU A 315 -6.11 20.19 -4.75
CA LEU A 315 -5.23 20.37 -5.90
C LEU A 315 -3.89 19.65 -5.71
N ALA A 316 -3.27 19.79 -4.54
CA ALA A 316 -2.03 19.09 -4.19
C ALA A 316 -2.21 17.56 -4.27
N MET A 317 -3.31 17.03 -3.72
CA MET A 317 -3.63 15.60 -3.78
C MET A 317 -3.87 15.12 -5.21
N VAL A 318 -4.54 15.90 -6.06
CA VAL A 318 -4.71 15.60 -7.48
C VAL A 318 -3.35 15.48 -8.17
N MET A 319 -2.43 16.41 -7.92
CA MET A 319 -1.06 16.36 -8.49
C MET A 319 -0.32 15.10 -8.05
N LEU A 320 -0.37 14.76 -6.74
CA LEU A 320 0.23 13.54 -6.21
C LEU A 320 -0.37 12.29 -6.87
N SER A 321 -1.69 12.24 -7.00
CA SER A 321 -2.39 11.10 -7.62
C SER A 321 -2.03 10.93 -9.09
N PHE A 322 -1.95 12.01 -9.86
CA PHE A 322 -1.48 11.97 -11.23
C PHE A 322 0.00 11.54 -11.32
N GLY A 323 0.82 11.96 -10.37
CA GLY A 323 2.20 11.48 -10.24
C GLY A 323 2.25 9.97 -10.07
N GLU A 324 1.43 9.44 -9.17
CA GLU A 324 1.33 8.01 -8.86
C GLU A 324 0.90 7.18 -10.07
N ILE A 325 -0.23 7.52 -10.71
CA ILE A 325 -0.75 6.74 -11.86
C ILE A 325 0.12 6.86 -13.11
N THR A 326 0.93 7.92 -13.22
CA THR A 326 1.92 8.08 -14.29
C THR A 326 3.15 7.20 -14.03
N PHE A 327 3.62 7.16 -12.78
CA PHE A 327 4.84 6.46 -12.39
C PHE A 327 4.65 4.95 -12.26
N SER A 328 3.65 4.48 -11.49
CA SER A 328 3.55 3.09 -11.02
C SER A 328 3.51 2.03 -12.12
N PRO A 329 2.71 2.15 -13.21
CA PRO A 329 2.67 1.13 -14.25
C PRO A 329 3.99 1.03 -15.01
N VAL A 330 4.63 2.18 -15.27
CA VAL A 330 5.89 2.26 -16.01
C VAL A 330 7.04 1.74 -15.18
N ALA A 331 7.03 1.98 -13.86
CA ALA A 331 8.06 1.47 -12.95
C ALA A 331 8.16 -0.05 -13.00
N LEU A 332 7.04 -0.77 -12.89
CA LEU A 332 7.00 -2.23 -13.01
C LEU A 332 7.45 -2.72 -14.41
N SER A 333 7.07 -1.99 -15.46
CA SER A 333 7.46 -2.33 -16.83
C SER A 333 8.98 -2.22 -17.04
N VAL A 334 9.64 -1.21 -16.46
CA VAL A 334 11.10 -1.06 -16.50
C VAL A 334 11.80 -2.21 -15.78
N VAL A 335 11.32 -2.65 -14.64
CA VAL A 335 11.85 -3.84 -13.94
C VAL A 335 11.78 -5.07 -14.84
N SER A 336 10.66 -5.26 -15.53
CA SER A 336 10.48 -6.38 -16.48
C SER A 336 11.45 -6.33 -17.66
N ASP A 337 11.81 -5.12 -18.14
CA ASP A 337 12.78 -4.94 -19.23
C ASP A 337 14.21 -5.25 -18.80
N ILE A 338 14.59 -4.82 -17.59
CA ILE A 338 15.94 -5.01 -17.06
C ILE A 338 16.17 -6.47 -16.62
N ALA A 339 15.11 -7.14 -16.15
CA ALA A 339 15.22 -8.47 -15.58
C ALA A 339 15.47 -9.56 -16.64
N PRO A 340 16.50 -10.42 -16.49
CA PRO A 340 16.64 -11.61 -17.31
C PRO A 340 15.40 -12.49 -17.20
N LYS A 341 14.92 -13.10 -18.31
CA LYS A 341 13.69 -13.89 -18.36
C LYS A 341 13.57 -14.92 -17.22
N ARG A 342 14.67 -15.61 -16.89
CA ARG A 342 14.70 -16.64 -15.83
C ARG A 342 14.77 -16.07 -14.40
N GLN A 343 14.96 -14.76 -14.23
CA GLN A 343 15.13 -14.11 -12.93
C GLN A 343 14.09 -13.01 -12.67
N ARG A 344 13.07 -12.87 -13.52
CA ARG A 344 12.04 -11.83 -13.39
C ARG A 344 11.40 -11.78 -12.02
N GLY A 345 11.05 -12.94 -11.45
CA GLY A 345 10.47 -13.01 -10.11
C GLY A 345 11.38 -12.42 -9.03
N LEU A 346 12.70 -12.69 -9.11
CA LEU A 346 13.67 -12.17 -8.15
C LEU A 346 13.82 -10.63 -8.26
N TYR A 347 13.87 -10.11 -9.50
CA TYR A 347 13.94 -8.66 -9.74
C TYR A 347 12.64 -7.95 -9.29
N MET A 348 11.48 -8.53 -9.59
CA MET A 348 10.19 -7.99 -9.11
C MET A 348 10.08 -8.04 -7.59
N GLY A 349 10.52 -9.11 -6.94
CA GLY A 349 10.56 -9.23 -5.48
C GLY A 349 11.46 -8.18 -4.84
N THR A 350 12.66 -7.94 -5.41
CA THR A 350 13.58 -6.89 -4.93
C THR A 350 12.97 -5.50 -5.10
N PHE A 351 12.29 -5.25 -6.22
CA PHE A 351 11.57 -3.99 -6.44
C PHE A 351 10.45 -3.81 -5.42
N SER A 352 9.61 -4.81 -5.18
CA SER A 352 8.52 -4.74 -4.18
C SER A 352 9.04 -4.53 -2.76
N LEU A 353 10.19 -5.11 -2.39
CA LEU A 353 10.88 -4.82 -1.14
C LEU A 353 11.26 -3.34 -1.05
N SER A 354 11.86 -2.79 -2.12
CA SER A 354 12.22 -1.38 -2.19
C SER A 354 11.00 -0.47 -2.10
N GLU A 355 9.89 -0.84 -2.75
CA GLU A 355 8.62 -0.11 -2.62
C GLU A 355 8.14 -0.08 -1.18
N THR A 356 8.07 -1.23 -0.52
CA THR A 356 7.61 -1.33 0.88
C THR A 356 8.48 -0.50 1.82
N LEU A 357 9.81 -0.61 1.68
CA LEU A 357 10.74 0.15 2.52
C LEU A 357 10.75 1.64 2.21
N GLY A 358 10.61 2.04 0.93
CA GLY A 358 10.53 3.45 0.54
C GLY A 358 9.29 4.13 1.12
N HIS A 359 8.12 3.50 0.98
CA HIS A 359 6.89 3.98 1.58
C HIS A 359 6.94 4.04 3.12
N ALA A 360 7.62 3.09 3.76
CA ALA A 360 7.76 3.06 5.21
C ALA A 360 8.80 4.07 5.74
N THR A 361 9.85 4.35 4.96
CA THR A 361 10.88 5.35 5.31
C THR A 361 10.32 6.77 5.22
N GLY A 362 9.37 7.01 4.32
CA GLY A 362 8.74 8.32 4.14
C GLY A 362 8.24 8.93 5.44
N PRO A 363 7.35 8.30 6.19
CA PRO A 363 6.84 8.80 7.46
C PRO A 363 7.92 9.10 8.51
N PHE A 364 9.01 8.34 8.52
CA PHE A 364 10.14 8.63 9.41
C PHE A 364 10.84 9.94 9.03
N VAL A 365 11.16 10.12 7.75
CA VAL A 365 11.76 11.36 7.25
C VAL A 365 10.81 12.55 7.46
N GLY A 366 9.53 12.38 7.13
CA GLY A 366 8.49 13.40 7.33
C GLY A 366 8.31 13.75 8.81
N GLY A 367 8.37 12.75 9.69
CA GLY A 367 8.29 12.94 11.14
C GLY A 367 9.44 13.77 11.68
N VAL A 368 10.69 13.46 11.26
CA VAL A 368 11.87 14.26 11.62
C VAL A 368 11.71 15.72 11.15
N LEU A 369 11.29 15.92 9.90
CA LEU A 369 11.09 17.28 9.37
C LEU A 369 9.97 18.03 10.11
N MET A 370 8.89 17.34 10.49
CA MET A 370 7.80 17.95 11.27
C MET A 370 8.25 18.36 12.67
N ASP A 371 8.98 17.50 13.38
CA ASP A 371 9.43 17.83 14.75
C ASP A 371 10.46 18.96 14.75
N VAL A 372 11.31 19.04 13.69
CA VAL A 372 12.34 20.10 13.59
C VAL A 372 11.75 21.43 13.06
N PHE A 373 10.84 21.35 12.07
CA PHE A 373 10.34 22.51 11.32
C PHE A 373 8.82 22.70 11.47
N ALA A 374 8.24 22.35 12.63
CA ALA A 374 6.79 22.39 12.86
C ALA A 374 6.09 23.69 12.44
N LYS A 375 6.78 24.83 12.55
CA LYS A 375 6.24 26.18 12.22
C LYS A 375 6.40 26.58 10.76
N ASP A 376 7.18 25.85 9.99
CA ASP A 376 7.58 26.22 8.63
C ASP A 376 7.27 25.12 7.62
N PRO A 377 6.02 25.04 7.13
CA PRO A 377 5.59 24.00 6.20
C PRO A 377 6.47 23.86 4.95
N ILE A 378 7.12 24.94 4.52
CA ILE A 378 7.99 24.93 3.35
C ILE A 378 9.22 24.02 3.54
N PHE A 379 9.77 23.93 4.74
CA PHE A 379 10.89 23.03 5.02
C PHE A 379 10.43 21.58 5.17
N ILE A 380 9.21 21.34 5.66
CA ILE A 380 8.62 20.01 5.74
C ILE A 380 8.36 19.49 4.32
N TRP A 381 7.48 20.15 3.60
CA TRP A 381 7.03 19.68 2.28
C TRP A 381 8.07 19.91 1.18
N GLY A 382 8.85 20.99 1.29
CA GLY A 382 10.00 21.26 0.41
C GLY A 382 11.12 20.22 0.58
N GLY A 383 11.43 19.87 1.83
CA GLY A 383 12.38 18.78 2.14
C GLY A 383 11.94 17.44 1.58
N LEU A 384 10.67 17.09 1.74
CA LEU A 384 10.09 15.89 1.13
C LEU A 384 10.04 15.96 -0.40
N GLY A 385 9.71 17.13 -0.94
CA GLY A 385 9.73 17.38 -2.38
C GLY A 385 11.12 17.23 -2.98
N ALA A 386 12.17 17.60 -2.24
CA ALA A 386 13.54 17.45 -2.71
C ALA A 386 13.90 15.99 -3.07
N PHE A 387 13.35 15.01 -2.37
CA PHE A 387 13.51 13.59 -2.73
C PHE A 387 12.86 13.25 -4.08
N ALA A 388 11.65 13.78 -4.35
CA ALA A 388 10.98 13.58 -5.63
C ALA A 388 11.71 14.30 -6.77
N LEU A 389 12.25 15.49 -6.54
CA LEU A 389 13.07 16.24 -7.49
C LEU A 389 14.39 15.50 -7.77
N ALA A 390 15.07 15.01 -6.72
CA ALA A 390 16.28 14.20 -6.87
C ALA A 390 16.00 12.93 -7.68
N ALA A 391 14.84 12.29 -7.47
CA ALA A 391 14.43 11.15 -8.26
C ALA A 391 14.19 11.52 -9.73
N ALA A 392 13.56 12.67 -10.04
CA ALA A 392 13.37 13.15 -11.41
C ALA A 392 14.72 13.38 -12.12
N ILE A 393 15.67 14.02 -11.44
CA ILE A 393 17.05 14.22 -11.95
C ILE A 393 17.76 12.86 -12.12
N GLY A 394 17.61 11.98 -11.14
CA GLY A 394 18.16 10.62 -11.20
C GLY A 394 17.64 9.83 -12.39
N PHE A 395 16.33 9.84 -12.66
CA PHE A 395 15.74 9.17 -13.84
C PHE A 395 16.19 9.79 -15.16
N LEU A 396 16.42 11.11 -15.20
CA LEU A 396 16.97 11.77 -16.38
C LEU A 396 18.39 11.26 -16.69
N TRP A 397 19.24 11.20 -15.67
CA TRP A 397 20.62 10.71 -15.80
C TRP A 397 20.64 9.22 -16.13
N TRP A 398 19.87 8.39 -15.38
CA TRP A 398 19.74 6.95 -15.60
C TRP A 398 19.22 6.63 -17.00
N GLY A 399 18.18 7.34 -17.45
CA GLY A 399 17.57 7.14 -18.76
C GLY A 399 18.53 7.41 -19.90
N LYS A 400 19.32 8.49 -19.82
CA LYS A 400 20.33 8.83 -20.83
C LYS A 400 21.49 7.80 -20.89
N ARG A 401 21.83 7.18 -19.75
CA ARG A 401 22.99 6.30 -19.65
C ARG A 401 22.67 4.83 -19.93
N PHE A 402 21.56 4.35 -19.41
CA PHE A 402 21.23 2.92 -19.38
C PHE A 402 20.01 2.54 -20.19
N TYR A 403 19.06 3.46 -20.38
CA TYR A 403 17.82 3.18 -21.08
C TYR A 403 17.91 3.64 -22.53
N LYS A 404 18.59 2.81 -23.38
CA LYS A 404 18.52 3.02 -24.84
C LYS A 404 17.10 2.69 -25.27
N THR A 405 16.37 3.68 -25.79
CA THR A 405 15.08 3.46 -26.46
C THR A 405 15.29 2.41 -27.55
N PRO A 406 14.53 1.30 -27.57
CA PRO A 406 14.44 0.53 -28.79
C PRO A 406 13.92 1.47 -29.87
N ILE A 407 14.67 1.62 -30.95
CA ILE A 407 14.28 2.35 -32.16
C ILE A 407 13.14 1.59 -32.82
#